data_c94049ed2630ac91a443a7f9dfae2a18
#
_entry.id   c94049ed2630ac91a443a7f9dfae2a18
#
_cell.length_a   1.000
_cell.length_b   1.000
_cell.length_c   1.000
_cell.angle_alpha   90.00
_cell.angle_beta   90.00
_cell.angle_gamma   90.00
#
_symmetry.space_group_name_H-M   'P 1'
#
loop_
_entity.id
_entity.type
_entity.pdbx_description
1 polymer ?
#
loop_
_entity_poly.entity_id
_entity_poly.type
_entity_poly.pdbx_seq_one_letter_code
_entity_poly.pdbx_strand_id
1 'polypeptide(L)'
;MNYADIKTIDVQDGTGVRVSIYVSGCHFHCKGCHNKEAWDFNYGKKFDESTIEYILGLLDHDYISGLSILGGEPMEPVNQQGLVPLVKAVKEKFPNKDIWCYTGYRFEEDLLNDMYEKNDYTKEILNHIDIMVDGQFVEEQKLVNLKFRGSTNQKKIDVQASLKEGKAVQLRFGDEERYELKDSKIVVFKEFKTRKEESTPLTDGTSAISAKNVEVTNDNIISITPAFEIKPVEEKIAAENIKENDDINV
;
A
#
# COMPACT_ATOMS: atom_id res chain seq x y z
N MET A 1 18.49 6.21 13.23
CA MET A 1 17.51 6.82 12.35
C MET A 1 16.35 7.45 13.11
N ASN A 2 15.51 8.25 12.45
CA ASN A 2 14.26 8.75 13.00
C ASN A 2 13.06 8.17 12.23
N TYR A 3 11.87 8.30 12.80
CA TYR A 3 10.61 7.97 12.13
C TYR A 3 9.60 9.09 12.32
N ALA A 4 8.81 9.33 11.27
CA ALA A 4 7.78 10.37 11.27
C ALA A 4 6.54 9.94 12.05
N ASP A 5 6.07 8.70 11.80
CA ASP A 5 4.83 8.19 12.39
C ASP A 5 4.78 6.65 12.42
N ILE A 6 3.89 6.13 13.26
CA ILE A 6 3.50 4.70 13.28
C ILE A 6 1.97 4.65 13.29
N LYS A 7 1.38 4.11 12.21
CA LYS A 7 -0.05 3.78 12.18
C LYS A 7 -0.26 2.40 12.75
N THR A 8 -1.07 2.33 13.80
CA THR A 8 -1.38 1.06 14.49
C THR A 8 -2.35 0.18 13.72
N ILE A 9 -3.17 0.78 12.85
CA ILE A 9 -4.13 0.14 11.95
C ILE A 9 -4.05 0.85 10.61
N ASP A 10 -3.65 0.13 9.58
CA ASP A 10 -3.55 0.61 8.21
C ASP A 10 -4.13 -0.44 7.26
N VAL A 11 -4.88 0.00 6.25
CA VAL A 11 -5.46 -0.83 5.19
C VAL A 11 -5.11 -0.33 3.78
N GLN A 12 -4.24 0.69 3.69
CA GLN A 12 -3.88 1.34 2.43
C GLN A 12 -2.51 0.89 1.92
N ASP A 13 -1.62 0.53 2.82
CA ASP A 13 -0.21 0.30 2.51
C ASP A 13 0.12 -1.21 2.51
N GLY A 14 -0.72 -2.01 1.84
CA GLY A 14 -0.59 -3.46 1.67
C GLY A 14 -1.88 -4.21 1.91
N THR A 15 -1.84 -5.54 1.77
CA THR A 15 -3.02 -6.41 1.94
C THR A 15 -3.37 -6.63 3.41
N GLY A 16 -4.66 -6.71 3.72
CA GLY A 16 -5.16 -6.92 5.09
C GLY A 16 -5.04 -5.70 5.99
N VAL A 17 -5.14 -5.92 7.29
CA VAL A 17 -4.92 -4.89 8.32
C VAL A 17 -3.45 -4.94 8.76
N ARG A 18 -2.77 -3.80 8.79
CA ARG A 18 -1.32 -3.74 8.97
C ARG A 18 -0.93 -2.73 10.04
N VAL A 19 0.26 -2.90 10.57
CA VAL A 19 1.00 -1.83 11.26
C VAL A 19 1.91 -1.20 10.22
N SER A 20 1.93 0.14 10.14
CA SER A 20 2.78 0.85 9.18
C SER A 20 3.71 1.82 9.89
N ILE A 21 5.02 1.73 9.61
CA ILE A 21 6.03 2.68 10.09
C ILE A 21 6.49 3.58 8.95
N TYR A 22 6.48 4.88 9.20
CA TYR A 22 6.94 5.93 8.29
C TYR A 22 8.30 6.44 8.75
N VAL A 23 9.38 5.97 8.12
CA VAL A 23 10.74 6.43 8.43
C VAL A 23 10.98 7.86 7.99
N SER A 24 11.98 8.53 8.57
CA SER A 24 12.42 9.86 8.18
C SER A 24 13.77 9.82 7.46
N GLY A 25 13.96 10.75 6.52
CA GLY A 25 15.10 10.85 5.65
C GLY A 25 14.84 10.29 4.25
N CYS A 26 14.98 11.13 3.23
CA CYS A 26 14.84 10.76 1.82
C CYS A 26 15.57 11.77 0.94
N HIS A 27 16.48 11.30 0.08
CA HIS A 27 17.19 12.15 -0.87
C HIS A 27 16.48 12.29 -2.23
N PHE A 28 15.43 11.51 -2.51
CA PHE A 28 14.74 11.55 -3.81
C PHE A 28 13.94 12.83 -4.06
N HIS A 29 13.31 13.40 -3.02
CA HIS A 29 12.54 14.64 -3.11
C HIS A 29 11.54 14.66 -4.28
N CYS A 30 10.81 13.56 -4.49
CA CYS A 30 9.89 13.40 -5.62
C CYS A 30 8.90 14.56 -5.70
N LYS A 31 8.70 15.10 -6.92
CA LYS A 31 7.66 16.10 -7.17
C LYS A 31 6.28 15.52 -6.84
N GLY A 32 5.46 16.28 -6.09
CA GLY A 32 4.14 15.82 -5.66
C GLY A 32 4.15 14.80 -4.52
N CYS A 33 5.30 14.55 -3.87
CA CYS A 33 5.37 13.72 -2.68
C CYS A 33 4.42 14.24 -1.60
N HIS A 34 3.60 13.35 -1.04
CA HIS A 34 2.64 13.73 0.01
C HIS A 34 3.25 13.75 1.42
N ASN A 35 4.47 13.23 1.58
CA ASN A 35 5.17 13.15 2.87
C ASN A 35 6.50 13.95 2.84
N LYS A 36 6.42 15.23 2.48
CA LYS A 36 7.61 16.09 2.33
C LYS A 36 8.36 16.32 3.64
N GLU A 37 7.65 16.31 4.76
CA GLU A 37 8.25 16.49 6.09
C GLU A 37 9.24 15.36 6.42
N ALA A 38 8.94 14.16 5.95
CA ALA A 38 9.80 12.99 6.13
C ALA A 38 11.05 12.98 5.22
N TRP A 39 11.30 14.01 4.42
CA TRP A 39 12.57 14.16 3.71
C TRP A 39 13.73 14.48 4.66
N ASP A 40 13.44 15.23 5.74
CA ASP A 40 14.44 15.55 6.77
C ASP A 40 14.74 14.30 7.60
N PHE A 41 16.01 13.93 7.66
CA PHE A 41 16.50 12.79 8.46
C PHE A 41 16.30 12.95 9.97
N ASN A 42 16.13 14.19 10.44
CA ASN A 42 15.91 14.51 11.85
C ASN A 42 14.43 14.68 12.21
N TYR A 43 13.53 14.59 11.21
CA TYR A 43 12.10 14.76 11.46
C TYR A 43 11.53 13.62 12.33
N GLY A 44 10.55 13.97 13.17
CA GLY A 44 9.81 13.03 14.00
C GLY A 44 10.55 12.56 15.24
N LYS A 45 10.47 11.26 15.54
CA LYS A 45 10.97 10.67 16.78
C LYS A 45 12.19 9.77 16.51
N LYS A 46 13.05 9.63 17.51
CA LYS A 46 14.17 8.69 17.44
C LYS A 46 13.65 7.25 17.43
N PHE A 47 14.16 6.48 16.49
CA PHE A 47 13.92 5.05 16.41
C PHE A 47 14.97 4.29 17.24
N ASP A 48 14.51 3.53 18.20
CA ASP A 48 15.33 2.75 19.11
C ASP A 48 14.67 1.41 19.48
N GLU A 49 15.26 0.68 20.40
CA GLU A 49 14.78 -0.63 20.84
C GLU A 49 13.37 -0.59 21.41
N SER A 50 13.02 0.46 22.17
CA SER A 50 11.66 0.62 22.70
C SER A 50 10.62 0.79 21.60
N THR A 51 11.00 1.41 20.48
CA THR A 51 10.15 1.52 19.29
C THR A 51 9.94 0.15 18.64
N ILE A 52 10.98 -0.68 18.58
CA ILE A 52 10.86 -2.05 18.06
C ILE A 52 9.92 -2.87 18.94
N GLU A 53 10.09 -2.84 20.26
CA GLU A 53 9.19 -3.52 21.20
C GLU A 53 7.73 -3.06 21.05
N TYR A 54 7.51 -1.75 20.90
CA TYR A 54 6.19 -1.20 20.66
C TYR A 54 5.56 -1.75 19.37
N ILE A 55 6.30 -1.77 18.26
CA ILE A 55 5.82 -2.33 16.98
C ILE A 55 5.52 -3.82 17.12
N LEU A 56 6.38 -4.59 17.77
CA LEU A 56 6.15 -6.02 18.02
C LEU A 56 4.91 -6.26 18.87
N GLY A 57 4.63 -5.38 19.85
CA GLY A 57 3.38 -5.42 20.63
C GLY A 57 2.14 -5.17 19.78
N LEU A 58 2.20 -4.22 18.84
CA LEU A 58 1.12 -3.93 17.89
C LEU A 58 0.88 -5.08 16.90
N LEU A 59 1.94 -5.75 16.48
CA LEU A 59 1.85 -6.90 15.58
C LEU A 59 1.27 -8.16 16.25
N ASP A 60 1.26 -8.23 17.58
CA ASP A 60 0.82 -9.39 18.36
C ASP A 60 -0.71 -9.48 18.47
N HIS A 61 -1.39 -9.40 17.33
CA HIS A 61 -2.85 -9.54 17.20
C HIS A 61 -3.18 -10.36 15.94
N ASP A 62 -4.09 -11.32 16.07
CA ASP A 62 -4.45 -12.23 14.97
C ASP A 62 -5.00 -11.51 13.73
N TYR A 63 -5.68 -10.38 13.92
CA TYR A 63 -6.25 -9.60 12.82
C TYR A 63 -5.21 -8.76 12.07
N ILE A 64 -3.99 -8.61 12.59
CA ILE A 64 -2.90 -7.89 11.90
C ILE A 64 -2.20 -8.84 10.94
N SER A 65 -2.22 -8.51 9.64
CA SER A 65 -1.60 -9.31 8.58
C SER A 65 -0.09 -9.16 8.53
N GLY A 66 0.46 -8.00 8.88
CA GLY A 66 1.90 -7.78 8.84
C GLY A 66 2.33 -6.34 9.06
N LEU A 67 3.58 -6.06 8.71
CA LEU A 67 4.23 -4.77 8.82
C LEU A 67 4.39 -4.11 7.45
N SER A 68 4.14 -2.80 7.35
CA SER A 68 4.51 -1.99 6.19
C SER A 68 5.56 -0.94 6.59
N ILE A 69 6.63 -0.84 5.81
CA ILE A 69 7.74 0.08 6.02
C ILE A 69 7.77 1.06 4.85
N LEU A 70 7.55 2.33 5.15
CA LEU A 70 7.47 3.40 4.15
C LEU A 70 7.85 4.75 4.79
N GLY A 71 7.45 5.88 4.22
CA GLY A 71 7.62 7.22 4.79
C GLY A 71 8.57 8.07 3.98
N GLY A 72 9.79 8.37 4.48
CA GLY A 72 10.89 8.94 3.72
C GLY A 72 11.41 7.91 2.72
N GLU A 73 12.59 7.37 2.97
CA GLU A 73 13.15 6.29 2.14
C GLU A 73 13.75 5.19 3.04
N PRO A 74 13.08 4.04 3.16
CA PRO A 74 13.57 2.94 3.99
C PRO A 74 14.94 2.39 3.57
N MET A 75 15.24 2.43 2.26
CA MET A 75 16.49 1.90 1.73
C MET A 75 17.65 2.91 1.73
N GLU A 76 17.49 4.10 2.35
CA GLU A 76 18.64 4.94 2.69
C GLU A 76 19.58 4.21 3.66
N PRO A 77 20.91 4.28 3.47
CA PRO A 77 21.86 3.50 4.29
C PRO A 77 21.68 3.67 5.80
N VAL A 78 21.38 4.89 6.25
CA VAL A 78 21.16 5.18 7.69
C VAL A 78 19.85 4.55 8.19
N ASN A 79 18.83 4.47 7.35
CA ASN A 79 17.55 3.86 7.69
C ASN A 79 17.66 2.34 7.66
N GLN A 80 18.35 1.78 6.68
CA GLN A 80 18.62 0.34 6.63
C GLN A 80 19.27 -0.17 7.92
N GLN A 81 20.29 0.51 8.40
CA GLN A 81 20.98 0.14 9.64
C GLN A 81 20.01 0.06 10.83
N GLY A 82 19.06 0.99 10.93
CA GLY A 82 18.06 1.01 11.99
C GLY A 82 16.95 -0.03 11.79
N LEU A 83 16.58 -0.35 10.53
CA LEU A 83 15.49 -1.26 10.22
C LEU A 83 15.87 -2.74 10.30
N VAL A 84 17.13 -3.11 10.11
CA VAL A 84 17.59 -4.51 10.18
C VAL A 84 17.16 -5.21 11.48
N PRO A 85 17.36 -4.63 12.69
CA PRO A 85 16.87 -5.25 13.91
C PRO A 85 15.35 -5.47 13.94
N LEU A 86 14.57 -4.51 13.40
CA LEU A 86 13.12 -4.62 13.34
C LEU A 86 12.67 -5.77 12.46
N VAL A 87 13.14 -5.84 11.20
CA VAL A 87 12.69 -6.87 10.26
C VAL A 87 13.06 -8.27 10.72
N LYS A 88 14.24 -8.42 11.36
CA LYS A 88 14.66 -9.68 11.98
C LYS A 88 13.72 -10.08 13.12
N ALA A 89 13.49 -9.17 14.07
CA ALA A 89 12.63 -9.43 15.22
C ALA A 89 11.18 -9.78 14.79
N VAL A 90 10.65 -9.11 13.76
CA VAL A 90 9.32 -9.41 13.22
C VAL A 90 9.28 -10.82 12.64
N LYS A 91 10.25 -11.22 11.81
CA LYS A 91 10.29 -12.55 11.21
C LYS A 91 10.56 -13.67 12.22
N GLU A 92 11.35 -13.38 13.23
CA GLU A 92 11.61 -14.33 14.33
C GLU A 92 10.34 -14.57 15.17
N LYS A 93 9.66 -13.48 15.59
CA LYS A 93 8.49 -13.58 16.45
C LYS A 93 7.22 -13.96 15.69
N PHE A 94 7.08 -13.50 14.45
CA PHE A 94 5.86 -13.65 13.63
C PHE A 94 6.17 -14.16 12.22
N PRO A 95 6.62 -15.42 12.05
CA PRO A 95 7.07 -15.94 10.76
C PRO A 95 5.96 -15.94 9.68
N ASN A 96 4.70 -15.95 10.08
CA ASN A 96 3.55 -15.95 9.17
C ASN A 96 3.04 -14.55 8.80
N LYS A 97 3.59 -13.48 9.40
CA LYS A 97 3.24 -12.10 9.03
C LYS A 97 4.18 -11.58 7.96
N ASP A 98 3.60 -10.99 6.91
CA ASP A 98 4.41 -10.46 5.82
C ASP A 98 4.94 -9.04 6.13
N ILE A 99 6.06 -8.72 5.51
CA ILE A 99 6.68 -7.39 5.57
C ILE A 99 6.66 -6.79 4.17
N TRP A 100 6.00 -5.63 4.05
CA TRP A 100 6.02 -4.79 2.86
C TRP A 100 7.01 -3.64 3.04
N CYS A 101 7.72 -3.27 1.97
CA CYS A 101 8.61 -2.13 1.95
C CYS A 101 8.37 -1.28 0.70
N TYR A 102 8.30 0.03 0.90
CA TYR A 102 8.13 1.01 -0.18
C TYR A 102 9.41 1.78 -0.35
N THR A 103 9.93 1.84 -1.56
CA THR A 103 11.21 2.51 -1.85
C THR A 103 11.16 3.26 -3.18
N GLY A 104 11.89 4.35 -3.27
CA GLY A 104 12.16 5.04 -4.52
C GLY A 104 13.25 4.39 -5.35
N TYR A 105 14.05 3.49 -4.80
CA TYR A 105 15.03 2.71 -5.55
C TYR A 105 14.33 1.70 -6.45
N ARG A 106 14.95 1.36 -7.58
CA ARG A 106 14.50 0.29 -8.47
C ARG A 106 15.07 -1.03 -7.96
N PHE A 107 14.19 -2.00 -7.76
CA PHE A 107 14.56 -3.27 -7.14
C PHE A 107 15.70 -3.99 -7.87
N GLU A 108 15.54 -4.17 -9.19
CA GLU A 108 16.51 -4.96 -9.96
C GLU A 108 17.80 -4.18 -10.19
N GLU A 109 17.71 -2.93 -10.65
CA GLU A 109 18.86 -2.16 -11.07
C GLU A 109 19.69 -1.63 -9.89
N ASP A 110 19.01 -1.06 -8.88
CA ASP A 110 19.70 -0.36 -7.80
C ASP A 110 19.94 -1.27 -6.60
N LEU A 111 18.90 -2.05 -6.18
CA LEU A 111 19.01 -2.85 -4.97
C LEU A 111 19.67 -4.21 -5.24
N LEU A 112 19.16 -5.00 -6.18
CA LEU A 112 19.63 -6.35 -6.43
C LEU A 112 21.01 -6.37 -7.11
N ASN A 113 21.16 -5.62 -8.20
CA ASN A 113 22.39 -5.67 -9.01
C ASN A 113 23.53 -4.78 -8.50
N ASP A 114 23.23 -3.79 -7.64
CA ASP A 114 24.26 -2.88 -7.12
C ASP A 114 24.43 -2.98 -5.59
N MET A 115 23.38 -2.70 -4.81
CA MET A 115 23.51 -2.55 -3.36
C MET A 115 23.59 -3.89 -2.62
N TYR A 116 22.96 -4.95 -3.13
CA TYR A 116 22.86 -6.25 -2.45
C TYR A 116 24.22 -6.85 -2.10
N GLU A 117 25.17 -6.80 -3.03
CA GLU A 117 26.53 -7.35 -2.82
C GLU A 117 27.48 -6.38 -2.10
N LYS A 118 27.14 -5.08 -2.09
CA LYS A 118 28.02 -4.04 -1.54
C LYS A 118 27.65 -3.59 -0.12
N ASN A 119 26.44 -3.91 0.32
CA ASN A 119 25.89 -3.43 1.59
C ASN A 119 25.18 -4.56 2.35
N ASP A 120 25.77 -5.01 3.43
CA ASP A 120 25.21 -6.08 4.26
C ASP A 120 23.82 -5.74 4.82
N TYR A 121 23.54 -4.46 5.12
CA TYR A 121 22.21 -4.05 5.58
C TYR A 121 21.15 -4.20 4.48
N THR A 122 21.49 -3.89 3.22
CA THR A 122 20.58 -4.14 2.08
C THR A 122 20.28 -5.62 1.96
N LYS A 123 21.30 -6.45 2.02
CA LYS A 123 21.17 -7.91 1.97
C LYS A 123 20.27 -8.44 3.08
N GLU A 124 20.53 -8.00 4.31
CA GLU A 124 19.73 -8.38 5.47
C GLU A 124 18.26 -7.96 5.34
N ILE A 125 17.99 -6.73 4.92
CA ILE A 125 16.62 -6.26 4.73
C ILE A 125 15.91 -7.08 3.65
N LEU A 126 16.52 -7.23 2.46
CA LEU A 126 15.89 -7.96 1.36
C LEU A 126 15.62 -9.43 1.71
N ASN A 127 16.46 -10.06 2.52
CA ASN A 127 16.23 -11.43 2.99
C ASN A 127 15.03 -11.56 3.95
N HIS A 128 14.54 -10.47 4.54
CA HIS A 128 13.43 -10.48 5.50
C HIS A 128 12.15 -9.81 4.99
N ILE A 129 12.19 -9.12 3.86
CA ILE A 129 11.01 -8.50 3.23
C ILE A 129 10.33 -9.51 2.30
N ASP A 130 9.00 -9.54 2.29
CA ASP A 130 8.22 -10.39 1.39
C ASP A 130 7.84 -9.63 0.12
N ILE A 131 7.36 -8.40 0.25
CA ILE A 131 6.87 -7.61 -0.87
C ILE A 131 7.52 -6.23 -0.86
N MET A 132 7.97 -5.80 -2.03
CA MET A 132 8.49 -4.45 -2.24
C MET A 132 7.69 -3.70 -3.28
N VAL A 133 7.38 -2.44 -3.00
CA VAL A 133 6.88 -1.48 -3.98
C VAL A 133 8.02 -0.57 -4.34
N ASP A 134 8.54 -0.71 -5.57
CA ASP A 134 9.77 -0.09 -6.03
C ASP A 134 9.55 1.10 -6.96
N GLY A 135 10.54 1.97 -7.03
CA GLY A 135 10.59 3.08 -7.96
C GLY A 135 10.03 4.39 -7.41
N GLN A 136 10.65 5.48 -7.83
CA GLN A 136 10.25 6.83 -7.42
C GLN A 136 8.82 7.15 -7.84
N PHE A 137 8.10 7.89 -7.00
CA PHE A 137 6.81 8.45 -7.39
C PHE A 137 6.98 9.48 -8.51
N VAL A 138 6.21 9.31 -9.58
CA VAL A 138 6.16 10.20 -10.74
C VAL A 138 4.77 10.82 -10.82
N GLU A 139 4.69 12.14 -10.56
CA GLU A 139 3.41 12.87 -10.48
C GLU A 139 2.60 12.77 -11.77
N GLU A 140 3.26 12.82 -12.92
CA GLU A 140 2.65 12.73 -14.25
C GLU A 140 2.07 11.32 -14.54
N GLN A 141 2.47 10.32 -13.75
CA GLN A 141 1.98 8.94 -13.83
C GLN A 141 1.08 8.54 -12.66
N LYS A 142 0.66 9.53 -11.85
CA LYS A 142 -0.25 9.31 -10.72
C LYS A 142 -1.62 8.84 -11.22
N LEU A 143 -2.13 7.75 -10.63
CA LEU A 143 -3.50 7.30 -10.80
C LEU A 143 -4.11 6.96 -9.44
N VAL A 144 -5.35 7.41 -9.20
CA VAL A 144 -6.02 7.30 -7.89
C VAL A 144 -6.43 5.86 -7.55
N ASN A 145 -6.66 5.03 -8.56
CA ASN A 145 -7.14 3.64 -8.41
C ASN A 145 -6.04 2.58 -8.41
N LEU A 146 -4.77 2.99 -8.36
CA LEU A 146 -3.68 2.02 -8.21
C LEU A 146 -3.66 1.45 -6.78
N LYS A 147 -3.72 0.12 -6.67
CA LYS A 147 -3.60 -0.54 -5.36
C LYS A 147 -2.14 -0.55 -4.91
N PHE A 148 -1.92 -0.04 -3.71
CA PHE A 148 -0.64 -0.10 -3.01
C PHE A 148 0.53 0.59 -3.72
N ARG A 149 0.28 1.53 -4.65
CA ARG A 149 1.31 2.33 -5.32
C ARG A 149 0.75 3.67 -5.77
N GLY A 150 1.60 4.68 -5.87
CA GLY A 150 1.18 6.05 -6.18
C GLY A 150 1.19 6.38 -7.67
N SER A 151 2.03 5.73 -8.47
CA SER A 151 2.23 6.00 -9.90
C SER A 151 2.44 4.71 -10.71
N THR A 152 2.14 4.75 -12.00
CA THR A 152 2.11 3.55 -12.86
C THR A 152 3.48 2.93 -13.10
N ASN A 153 4.56 3.69 -12.99
CA ASN A 153 5.94 3.19 -13.11
C ASN A 153 6.37 2.30 -11.96
N GLN A 154 5.74 2.44 -10.77
CA GLN A 154 6.08 1.64 -9.61
C GLN A 154 5.62 0.19 -9.80
N LYS A 155 6.41 -0.77 -9.32
CA LYS A 155 6.14 -2.20 -9.44
C LYS A 155 5.95 -2.79 -8.05
N LYS A 156 5.12 -3.82 -7.95
CA LYS A 156 4.97 -4.65 -6.73
C LYS A 156 5.74 -5.94 -6.97
N ILE A 157 6.69 -6.25 -6.13
CA ILE A 157 7.70 -7.30 -6.36
C ILE A 157 7.64 -8.32 -5.23
N ASP A 158 7.59 -9.60 -5.59
CA ASP A 158 7.88 -10.70 -4.68
C ASP A 158 9.39 -10.76 -4.46
N VAL A 159 9.83 -10.32 -3.30
CA VAL A 159 11.27 -10.19 -3.00
C VAL A 159 11.92 -11.58 -2.90
N GLN A 160 11.28 -12.51 -2.23
CA GLN A 160 11.85 -13.84 -2.01
C GLN A 160 11.95 -14.66 -3.30
N ALA A 161 10.95 -14.58 -4.17
CA ALA A 161 11.03 -15.18 -5.50
C ALA A 161 12.09 -14.49 -6.37
N SER A 162 12.21 -13.16 -6.28
CA SER A 162 13.18 -12.38 -7.04
C SER A 162 14.63 -12.71 -6.66
N LEU A 163 14.91 -12.85 -5.37
CA LEU A 163 16.23 -13.27 -4.88
C LEU A 163 16.63 -14.65 -5.38
N LYS A 164 15.68 -15.59 -5.48
CA LYS A 164 15.91 -16.93 -6.02
C LYS A 164 16.15 -16.93 -7.53
N GLU A 165 15.44 -16.08 -8.27
CA GLU A 165 15.55 -15.99 -9.73
C GLU A 165 16.66 -15.06 -10.20
N GLY A 166 17.22 -14.21 -9.33
CA GLY A 166 18.21 -13.20 -9.69
C GLY A 166 17.66 -12.06 -10.57
N LYS A 167 16.35 -11.86 -10.58
CA LYS A 167 15.63 -10.82 -11.33
C LYS A 167 14.29 -10.47 -10.65
N ALA A 168 13.72 -9.31 -10.98
CA ALA A 168 12.45 -8.87 -10.40
C ALA A 168 11.27 -9.77 -10.82
N VAL A 169 10.62 -10.41 -9.86
CA VAL A 169 9.36 -11.14 -10.03
C VAL A 169 8.20 -10.25 -9.60
N GLN A 170 7.44 -9.75 -10.58
CA GLN A 170 6.33 -8.83 -10.31
C GLN A 170 5.08 -9.55 -9.82
N LEU A 171 4.46 -8.96 -8.78
CA LEU A 171 3.15 -9.35 -8.28
C LEU A 171 2.03 -8.51 -8.92
N ARG A 172 0.90 -9.15 -9.17
CA ARG A 172 -0.32 -8.52 -9.69
C ARG A 172 -1.45 -8.76 -8.70
N PHE A 173 -2.01 -7.67 -8.20
CA PHE A 173 -3.13 -7.70 -7.24
C PHE A 173 -4.39 -7.21 -7.97
N GLY A 174 -5.02 -7.97 -8.82
CA GLY A 174 -6.37 -7.79 -9.35
C GLY A 174 -6.86 -6.38 -9.79
N ASP A 175 -6.03 -5.37 -9.66
CA ASP A 175 -6.26 -3.95 -9.93
C ASP A 175 -5.59 -3.48 -11.23
N GLU A 176 -4.95 -4.38 -11.93
CA GLU A 176 -4.28 -4.11 -13.21
C GLU A 176 -5.21 -4.31 -14.40
N GLU A 177 -6.51 -4.43 -14.16
CA GLU A 177 -7.52 -4.14 -15.15
C GLU A 177 -7.46 -2.61 -15.40
N ARG A 178 -6.86 -2.22 -16.52
CA ARG A 178 -6.83 -0.82 -16.93
C ARG A 178 -8.25 -0.36 -17.21
N TYR A 179 -8.75 0.51 -16.36
CA TYR A 179 -9.96 1.26 -16.62
C TYR A 179 -9.57 2.57 -17.29
N GLU A 180 -9.81 2.72 -18.56
CA GLU A 180 -9.79 4.03 -19.23
C GLU A 180 -11.23 4.50 -19.41
N LEU A 181 -11.52 5.74 -18.98
CA LEU A 181 -12.76 6.42 -19.32
C LEU A 181 -12.59 7.01 -20.71
N LYS A 182 -13.16 6.35 -21.72
CA LYS A 182 -13.33 6.92 -23.05
C LYS A 182 -14.81 7.26 -23.23
N ASP A 183 -15.11 8.53 -23.51
CA ASP A 183 -16.46 9.04 -23.80
C ASP A 183 -17.51 8.62 -22.75
N SER A 184 -17.16 8.77 -21.46
CA SER A 184 -18.02 8.39 -20.31
C SER A 184 -18.33 6.89 -20.21
N LYS A 185 -17.64 6.02 -20.95
CA LYS A 185 -17.75 4.56 -20.85
C LYS A 185 -16.50 3.98 -20.20
N ILE A 186 -16.70 3.06 -19.27
CA ILE A 186 -15.60 2.29 -18.65
C ILE A 186 -15.18 1.22 -19.65
N VAL A 187 -13.96 1.33 -20.19
CA VAL A 187 -13.36 0.31 -21.06
C VAL A 187 -12.42 -0.54 -20.21
N VAL A 188 -12.76 -1.81 -20.04
CA VAL A 188 -11.93 -2.78 -19.30
C VAL A 188 -11.09 -3.55 -20.30
N PHE A 189 -9.76 -3.38 -20.23
CA PHE A 189 -8.85 -4.19 -21.02
C PHE A 189 -8.55 -5.49 -20.28
N LYS A 190 -9.14 -6.61 -20.75
CA LYS A 190 -8.77 -7.94 -20.26
C LYS A 190 -7.50 -8.42 -20.96
N GLU A 191 -6.37 -8.25 -20.32
CA GLU A 191 -5.25 -9.17 -20.52
C GLU A 191 -4.86 -9.70 -19.15
N PHE A 192 -5.11 -11.00 -18.94
CA PHE A 192 -4.19 -11.96 -18.31
C PHE A 192 -4.92 -13.17 -17.78
N LYS A 193 -4.40 -14.35 -18.13
CA LYS A 193 -4.84 -15.62 -17.57
C LYS A 193 -4.55 -15.66 -16.08
N THR A 194 -5.57 -15.58 -15.26
CA THR A 194 -5.49 -15.85 -13.82
C THR A 194 -5.11 -17.30 -13.58
N ARG A 195 -4.15 -17.52 -12.67
CA ARG A 195 -3.96 -18.81 -12.03
C ARG A 195 -5.29 -19.18 -11.36
N LYS A 196 -5.83 -20.36 -11.67
CA LYS A 196 -7.03 -20.88 -10.99
C LYS A 196 -6.69 -21.02 -9.51
N GLU A 197 -7.28 -20.19 -8.67
CA GLU A 197 -7.48 -20.52 -7.27
C GLU A 197 -8.61 -21.53 -7.20
N GLU A 198 -8.33 -22.73 -6.68
CA GLU A 198 -9.36 -23.68 -6.27
C GLU A 198 -10.06 -23.07 -5.04
N SER A 199 -11.17 -22.37 -5.29
CA SER A 199 -12.06 -21.93 -4.23
C SER A 199 -12.91 -23.12 -3.79
N THR A 200 -12.72 -23.57 -2.57
CA THR A 200 -13.71 -24.36 -1.84
C THR A 200 -15.00 -23.54 -1.71
N PRO A 201 -16.18 -24.12 -2.02
CA PRO A 201 -17.44 -23.37 -1.94
C PRO A 201 -17.77 -23.10 -0.47
N LEU A 202 -17.85 -21.83 -0.09
CA LEU A 202 -18.54 -21.42 1.13
C LEU A 202 -20.05 -21.57 0.90
N THR A 203 -20.64 -22.57 1.52
CA THR A 203 -22.09 -22.67 1.70
C THR A 203 -22.46 -21.73 2.84
N ASP A 204 -23.00 -20.56 2.53
CA ASP A 204 -24.15 -19.99 3.24
C ASP A 204 -24.67 -18.71 2.54
N GLY A 205 -25.99 -18.66 2.49
CA GLY A 205 -26.78 -17.78 1.71
C GLY A 205 -26.63 -16.30 1.99
N THR A 206 -26.17 -15.58 1.00
CA THR A 206 -26.52 -14.17 0.80
C THR A 206 -26.64 -13.90 -0.69
N SER A 207 -27.72 -13.25 -1.04
CA SER A 207 -28.27 -12.99 -2.36
C SER A 207 -27.24 -12.53 -3.41
N ALA A 208 -27.15 -13.30 -4.50
CA ALA A 208 -26.48 -12.92 -5.72
C ALA A 208 -27.09 -11.63 -6.29
N ILE A 209 -26.28 -10.58 -6.47
CA ILE A 209 -26.62 -9.42 -7.29
C ILE A 209 -26.59 -9.90 -8.74
N SER A 210 -27.76 -10.01 -9.34
CA SER A 210 -27.92 -10.36 -10.74
C SER A 210 -27.47 -9.18 -11.61
N ALA A 211 -26.31 -9.31 -12.25
CA ALA A 211 -25.91 -8.42 -13.32
C ALA A 211 -26.72 -8.78 -14.57
N LYS A 212 -27.81 -8.05 -14.80
CA LYS A 212 -28.51 -8.05 -16.09
C LYS A 212 -27.90 -6.97 -16.98
N ASN A 213 -27.50 -7.36 -18.17
CA ASN A 213 -26.94 -6.59 -19.28
C ASN A 213 -25.40 -6.52 -19.32
N VAL A 214 -24.77 -7.64 -19.66
CA VAL A 214 -23.40 -7.70 -20.17
C VAL A 214 -23.47 -8.00 -21.65
N GLU A 215 -23.14 -7.04 -22.50
CA GLU A 215 -22.95 -7.29 -23.94
C GLU A 215 -21.46 -7.54 -24.19
N VAL A 216 -21.16 -8.71 -24.74
CA VAL A 216 -19.79 -9.10 -25.15
C VAL A 216 -19.70 -8.84 -26.66
N THR A 217 -18.88 -7.88 -27.07
CA THR A 217 -18.52 -7.69 -28.46
C THR A 217 -17.25 -8.50 -28.80
N ASN A 218 -17.09 -8.87 -30.08
CA ASN A 218 -16.03 -9.77 -30.57
C ASN A 218 -14.59 -9.25 -30.36
N ASP A 219 -14.39 -8.06 -29.78
CA ASP A 219 -13.09 -7.41 -29.61
C ASP A 219 -12.58 -7.41 -28.15
N ASN A 220 -13.02 -8.36 -27.32
CA ASN A 220 -12.62 -8.44 -25.89
C ASN A 220 -12.91 -7.17 -25.06
N ILE A 221 -13.87 -6.35 -25.49
CA ILE A 221 -14.33 -5.16 -24.76
C ILE A 221 -15.63 -5.51 -24.04
N ILE A 222 -15.66 -5.38 -22.71
CA ILE A 222 -16.89 -5.49 -21.92
C ILE A 222 -17.34 -4.08 -21.56
N SER A 223 -18.52 -3.69 -22.06
CA SER A 223 -19.17 -2.44 -21.66
C SER A 223 -20.17 -2.73 -20.54
N ILE A 224 -19.98 -2.11 -19.39
CA ILE A 224 -20.90 -2.19 -18.27
C ILE A 224 -21.63 -0.85 -18.17
N THR A 225 -22.93 -0.85 -18.42
CA THR A 225 -23.77 0.33 -18.14
C THR A 225 -24.24 0.23 -16.69
N PRO A 226 -23.96 1.21 -15.83
CA PRO A 226 -24.44 1.17 -14.46
C PRO A 226 -25.94 1.25 -14.42
N ALA A 227 -26.58 0.31 -13.72
CA ALA A 227 -28.05 0.20 -13.59
C ALA A 227 -28.64 1.18 -12.56
N PHE A 228 -27.90 2.21 -12.13
CA PHE A 228 -28.38 3.19 -11.17
C PHE A 228 -28.30 4.60 -11.74
N GLU A 229 -29.48 5.20 -11.99
CA GLU A 229 -29.61 6.66 -12.01
C GLU A 229 -29.39 7.16 -10.58
N ILE A 230 -28.30 7.88 -10.36
CA ILE A 230 -28.10 8.62 -9.12
C ILE A 230 -29.05 9.81 -9.18
N LYS A 231 -30.21 9.72 -8.51
CA LYS A 231 -31.03 10.90 -8.25
C LYS A 231 -30.28 11.79 -7.27
N PRO A 232 -30.19 13.11 -7.52
CA PRO A 232 -29.59 14.02 -6.54
C PRO A 232 -30.40 13.94 -5.26
N VAL A 233 -29.71 13.73 -4.14
CA VAL A 233 -30.28 13.84 -2.80
C VAL A 233 -30.52 15.34 -2.55
N GLU A 234 -31.77 15.78 -2.61
CA GLU A 234 -32.14 17.10 -2.11
C GLU A 234 -31.95 17.08 -0.58
N GLU A 235 -30.96 17.80 -0.10
CA GLU A 235 -30.81 18.12 1.31
C GLU A 235 -32.01 18.93 1.79
N LYS A 236 -32.97 18.28 2.45
CA LYS A 236 -33.93 18.96 3.30
C LYS A 236 -33.20 19.37 4.59
N ILE A 237 -32.70 20.59 4.59
CA ILE A 237 -32.32 21.24 5.84
C ILE A 237 -33.62 21.54 6.59
N ALA A 238 -33.94 20.73 7.58
CA ALA A 238 -34.97 21.03 8.56
C ALA A 238 -34.41 22.08 9.52
N ALA A 239 -34.92 23.32 9.39
CA ALA A 239 -34.73 24.35 10.40
C ALA A 239 -35.55 24.01 11.63
N GLU A 240 -34.91 23.47 12.67
CA GLU A 240 -35.51 23.39 14.02
C GLU A 240 -34.91 24.48 14.90
N ASN A 241 -35.74 25.49 15.12
CA ASN A 241 -35.92 26.38 16.28
C ASN A 241 -34.81 26.39 17.33
N ILE A 242 -34.02 27.43 17.31
CA ILE A 242 -33.33 27.97 18.47
C ILE A 242 -34.36 28.91 19.15
N LYS A 243 -34.92 28.49 20.29
CA LYS A 243 -35.57 29.39 21.22
C LYS A 243 -34.50 30.00 22.11
N GLU A 244 -34.39 31.32 22.00
CA GLU A 244 -33.79 32.18 23.01
C GLU A 244 -34.39 31.89 24.37
N ASN A 245 -33.55 31.75 25.38
CA ASN A 245 -33.87 32.04 26.75
C ASN A 245 -32.82 33.03 27.26
N ASP A 246 -33.22 34.27 27.24
CA ASP A 246 -32.73 35.30 28.15
C ASP A 246 -33.16 34.99 29.58
N ASP A 247 -32.43 35.52 30.49
CA ASP A 247 -32.56 35.57 31.95
C ASP A 247 -31.69 34.57 32.71
N ILE A 248 -30.64 35.12 33.36
CA ILE A 248 -30.58 35.35 34.79
C ILE A 248 -29.32 36.21 35.14
N ASN A 249 -29.60 37.39 35.69
CA ASN A 249 -28.75 38.18 36.57
C ASN A 249 -28.30 37.39 37.82
N VAL A 250 -27.07 37.49 38.23
CA VAL A 250 -26.49 38.08 39.47
C VAL A 250 -24.98 37.91 39.39
#